data_347777e42375cc7bd7b575fecd3fc4e8
#
_entry.id   347777e42375cc7bd7b575fecd3fc4e8
#
_cell.length_a   1.000
_cell.length_b   1.000
_cell.length_c   1.000
_cell.angle_alpha   90.00
_cell.angle_beta   90.00
_cell.angle_gamma   90.00
#
_symmetry.space_group_name_H-M   'P 1'
#
loop_
_entity.id
_entity.type
_entity.pdbx_description
1 polymer ?
#
loop_
_entity_poly.entity_id
_entity_poly.type
_entity_poly.pdbx_seq_one_letter_code
_entity_poly.pdbx_strand_id
1 'polypeptide(L)'
;GLMLIATNKYTKLFDYIDNTHKTYEFEALFGFESETNDTDSELVEIESINLESKLEELDKGISGLTGNIKQVPPIYSAIKVKGKRLYKYARQEKDVELPIRYVAVNNFKLISYEGNKAKFIATVSKGTYIRSLIVDLAKSIGTKAVVSSINRIEIGTLNKNNANVIKNIEQLERTITPEPLDW
;
A
#
# COMPACT_ATOMS: atom_id res chain seq x y z
N GLY A 1 7.04 8.36 1.01
CA GLY A 1 7.40 7.53 -0.13
C GLY A 1 7.48 8.30 -1.44
N LEU A 2 7.94 7.64 -2.50
CA LEU A 2 8.07 8.24 -3.84
C LEU A 2 6.73 8.77 -4.34
N MET A 3 6.70 10.02 -4.79
CA MET A 3 5.53 10.68 -5.38
C MET A 3 5.94 11.34 -6.69
N LEU A 4 5.14 11.16 -7.71
CA LEU A 4 5.29 11.85 -8.98
C LEU A 4 4.31 13.02 -9.01
N ILE A 5 4.85 14.22 -9.23
CA ILE A 5 4.08 15.46 -9.28
C ILE A 5 4.34 16.12 -10.65
N ALA A 6 3.30 16.55 -11.31
CA ALA A 6 3.39 17.33 -12.54
C ALA A 6 2.43 18.52 -12.45
N THR A 7 2.87 19.66 -13.01
CA THR A 7 2.10 20.91 -13.03
C THR A 7 1.86 21.39 -14.46
N ASN A 8 0.82 22.20 -14.66
CA ASN A 8 0.52 22.84 -15.94
C ASN A 8 0.43 21.85 -17.12
N LYS A 9 1.08 22.15 -18.23
CA LYS A 9 1.11 21.29 -19.44
C LYS A 9 1.74 19.92 -19.19
N TYR A 10 2.62 19.80 -18.21
CA TYR A 10 3.34 18.55 -17.90
C TYR A 10 2.42 17.48 -17.26
N THR A 11 1.21 17.84 -16.81
CA THR A 11 0.23 16.84 -16.34
C THR A 11 -0.12 15.80 -17.40
N LYS A 12 -0.02 16.15 -18.69
CA LYS A 12 -0.23 15.24 -19.83
C LYS A 12 0.82 14.12 -19.89
N LEU A 13 2.01 14.31 -19.30
CA LEU A 13 3.06 13.30 -19.29
C LEU A 13 2.68 12.05 -18.47
N PHE A 14 1.71 12.17 -17.56
CA PHE A 14 1.22 11.00 -16.82
C PHE A 14 0.68 9.89 -17.72
N ASP A 15 0.19 10.22 -18.91
CA ASP A 15 -0.33 9.23 -19.85
C ASP A 15 0.80 8.43 -20.54
N TYR A 16 2.03 8.96 -20.53
CA TYR A 16 3.22 8.35 -21.15
C TYR A 16 4.16 7.68 -20.13
N ILE A 17 3.96 7.94 -18.84
CA ILE A 17 4.80 7.34 -17.79
C ILE A 17 4.26 5.97 -17.44
N ASP A 18 5.14 4.97 -17.47
CA ASP A 18 4.81 3.65 -16.96
C ASP A 18 4.49 3.73 -15.48
N ASN A 19 3.23 3.55 -15.13
CA ASN A 19 2.75 3.50 -13.76
C ASN A 19 1.96 2.21 -13.47
N THR A 20 2.17 1.18 -14.29
CA THR A 20 1.45 -0.09 -14.22
C THR A 20 1.78 -0.85 -12.94
N HIS A 21 3.03 -0.75 -12.50
CA HIS A 21 3.52 -1.42 -11.29
C HIS A 21 4.09 -0.40 -10.29
N LYS A 22 4.01 -0.75 -9.02
CA LYS A 22 4.56 0.02 -7.91
C LYS A 22 5.20 -0.93 -6.92
N THR A 23 6.39 -0.57 -6.45
CA THR A 23 7.08 -1.34 -5.41
C THR A 23 7.00 -0.59 -4.08
N TYR A 24 6.62 -1.33 -3.05
CA TYR A 24 6.47 -0.83 -1.68
C TYR A 24 7.35 -1.62 -0.74
N GLU A 25 8.04 -0.92 0.16
CA GLU A 25 8.50 -1.46 1.45
C GLU A 25 7.46 -1.08 2.50
N PHE A 26 7.08 -2.01 3.36
CA PHE A 26 6.07 -1.76 4.38
C PHE A 26 6.28 -2.67 5.58
N GLU A 27 5.76 -2.21 6.73
CA GLU A 27 5.80 -2.95 7.98
C GLU A 27 4.38 -3.25 8.43
N ALA A 28 4.21 -4.42 9.05
CA ALA A 28 2.95 -4.87 9.62
C ALA A 28 3.15 -5.28 11.08
N LEU A 29 2.12 -5.04 11.88
CA LEU A 29 2.01 -5.45 13.26
C LEU A 29 0.92 -6.52 13.35
N PHE A 30 1.31 -7.74 13.68
CA PHE A 30 0.42 -8.89 13.80
C PHE A 30 -0.16 -9.00 15.22
N GLY A 31 -1.34 -9.61 15.34
CA GLY A 31 -2.08 -9.69 16.60
C GLY A 31 -2.91 -8.45 16.92
N PHE A 32 -2.99 -7.49 16.01
CA PHE A 32 -3.74 -6.25 16.17
C PHE A 32 -4.76 -6.05 15.06
N GLU A 33 -5.82 -5.32 15.39
CA GLU A 33 -6.75 -4.79 14.41
C GLU A 33 -6.99 -3.29 14.63
N SER A 34 -7.44 -2.62 13.58
CA SER A 34 -7.87 -1.24 13.61
C SER A 34 -8.90 -0.99 12.52
N GLU A 35 -9.69 0.07 12.67
CA GLU A 35 -10.75 0.41 11.72
C GLU A 35 -10.22 0.71 10.31
N THR A 36 -9.04 1.31 10.22
CA THR A 36 -8.40 1.69 8.95
C THR A 36 -7.47 0.64 8.38
N ASN A 37 -7.24 -0.49 9.12
CA ASN A 37 -6.24 -1.52 8.83
C ASN A 37 -4.80 -0.98 8.79
N ASP A 38 -4.56 0.15 9.46
CA ASP A 38 -3.26 0.76 9.69
C ASP A 38 -3.20 1.38 11.10
N THR A 39 -2.06 2.00 11.44
CA THR A 39 -1.85 2.60 12.77
C THR A 39 -2.38 4.03 12.89
N ASP A 40 -3.12 4.54 11.90
CA ASP A 40 -3.71 5.88 11.93
C ASP A 40 -5.01 5.94 12.76
N SER A 41 -5.61 4.78 13.10
CA SER A 41 -6.75 4.66 14.01
C SER A 41 -6.39 3.85 15.26
N GLU A 42 -7.28 3.85 16.25
CA GLU A 42 -7.09 3.12 17.50
C GLU A 42 -6.76 1.64 17.24
N LEU A 43 -5.71 1.17 17.92
CA LEU A 43 -5.25 -0.21 17.84
C LEU A 43 -5.88 -1.02 18.95
N VAL A 44 -6.44 -2.17 18.58
CA VAL A 44 -6.94 -3.18 19.52
C VAL A 44 -6.06 -4.40 19.41
N GLU A 45 -5.44 -4.80 20.51
CA GLU A 45 -4.71 -6.06 20.60
C GLU A 45 -5.72 -7.21 20.68
N ILE A 46 -5.65 -8.15 19.74
CA ILE A 46 -6.53 -9.32 19.67
C ILE A 46 -5.85 -10.52 20.30
N GLU A 47 -4.55 -10.65 20.08
CA GLU A 47 -3.75 -11.75 20.60
C GLU A 47 -2.26 -11.40 20.62
N SER A 48 -1.51 -12.04 21.51
CA SER A 48 -0.06 -12.00 21.48
C SER A 48 0.45 -13.08 20.53
N ILE A 49 1.19 -12.69 19.50
CA ILE A 49 1.74 -13.60 18.49
C ILE A 49 3.25 -13.45 18.38
N ASN A 50 3.94 -14.58 18.23
CA ASN A 50 5.34 -14.62 17.85
C ASN A 50 5.46 -15.20 16.43
N LEU A 51 5.88 -14.37 15.48
CA LEU A 51 5.99 -14.74 14.08
C LEU A 51 7.01 -15.83 13.81
N GLU A 52 8.02 -15.99 14.66
CA GLU A 52 9.00 -17.07 14.53
C GLU A 52 8.35 -18.46 14.48
N SER A 53 7.29 -18.66 15.27
CA SER A 53 6.52 -19.91 15.27
C SER A 53 5.58 -20.07 14.08
N LYS A 54 5.43 -19.06 13.25
CA LYS A 54 4.48 -18.95 12.13
C LYS A 54 5.15 -18.77 10.76
N LEU A 55 6.47 -18.90 10.69
CA LEU A 55 7.21 -18.59 9.45
C LEU A 55 6.80 -19.47 8.26
N GLU A 56 6.52 -20.75 8.50
CA GLU A 56 6.11 -21.66 7.43
C GLU A 56 4.73 -21.30 6.87
N GLU A 57 3.77 -20.98 7.77
CA GLU A 57 2.42 -20.53 7.38
C GLU A 57 2.50 -19.16 6.69
N LEU A 58 3.37 -18.28 7.18
CA LEU A 58 3.58 -16.95 6.60
C LEU A 58 4.12 -17.06 5.16
N ASP A 59 5.10 -17.94 4.93
CA ASP A 59 5.67 -18.20 3.59
C ASP A 59 4.62 -18.78 2.63
N LYS A 60 3.81 -19.73 3.10
CA LYS A 60 2.66 -20.26 2.35
C LYS A 60 1.64 -19.18 2.03
N GLY A 61 1.33 -18.31 2.99
CA GLY A 61 0.41 -17.18 2.81
C GLY A 61 0.94 -16.18 1.78
N ILE A 62 2.22 -15.82 1.84
CA ILE A 62 2.89 -14.96 0.86
C ILE A 62 2.82 -15.57 -0.53
N SER A 63 3.13 -16.86 -0.65
CA SER A 63 3.06 -17.59 -1.93
C SER A 63 1.64 -17.61 -2.50
N GLY A 64 0.63 -17.83 -1.65
CA GLY A 64 -0.79 -17.84 -2.04
C GLY A 64 -1.33 -16.46 -2.46
N LEU A 65 -0.68 -15.39 -2.01
CA LEU A 65 -1.02 -13.99 -2.34
C LEU A 65 -0.12 -13.40 -3.43
N THR A 66 0.75 -14.21 -4.03
CA THR A 66 1.57 -13.83 -5.19
C THR A 66 0.88 -14.27 -6.49
N GLY A 67 0.94 -13.45 -7.52
CA GLY A 67 0.26 -13.66 -8.80
C GLY A 67 -1.01 -12.84 -8.94
N ASN A 68 -1.98 -13.34 -9.70
CA ASN A 68 -3.27 -12.69 -9.87
C ASN A 68 -4.21 -13.07 -8.72
N ILE A 69 -4.61 -12.09 -7.93
CA ILE A 69 -5.45 -12.31 -6.76
C ILE A 69 -6.75 -11.49 -6.82
N LYS A 70 -7.76 -11.96 -6.12
CA LYS A 70 -8.95 -11.18 -5.79
C LYS A 70 -8.67 -10.41 -4.50
N GLN A 71 -8.94 -9.11 -4.50
CA GLN A 71 -8.75 -8.26 -3.34
C GLN A 71 -9.99 -7.43 -3.07
N VAL A 72 -10.38 -7.35 -1.81
CA VAL A 72 -11.41 -6.42 -1.32
C VAL A 72 -10.67 -5.17 -0.81
N PRO A 73 -10.92 -3.99 -1.39
CA PRO A 73 -10.27 -2.76 -0.94
C PRO A 73 -10.74 -2.38 0.47
N PRO A 74 -9.90 -1.66 1.25
CA PRO A 74 -10.32 -1.19 2.55
C PRO A 74 -11.46 -0.17 2.39
N ILE A 75 -12.39 -0.15 3.35
CA ILE A 75 -13.50 0.81 3.35
C ILE A 75 -12.99 2.26 3.40
N TYR A 76 -11.88 2.50 4.10
CA TYR A 76 -11.16 3.78 4.12
C TYR A 76 -10.30 3.94 2.86
N SER A 77 -10.96 4.05 1.70
CA SER A 77 -10.30 4.26 0.41
C SER A 77 -11.02 5.32 -0.44
N ALA A 78 -10.32 5.81 -1.47
CA ALA A 78 -10.85 6.80 -2.40
C ALA A 78 -11.70 6.17 -3.53
N ILE A 79 -11.92 4.86 -3.53
CA ILE A 79 -12.74 4.16 -4.51
C ILE A 79 -14.17 4.71 -4.45
N LYS A 80 -14.78 4.90 -5.62
CA LYS A 80 -16.18 5.32 -5.73
C LYS A 80 -17.08 4.11 -5.92
N VAL A 81 -18.12 4.03 -5.09
CA VAL A 81 -19.24 3.10 -5.23
C VAL A 81 -20.52 3.92 -5.26
N LYS A 82 -21.38 3.69 -6.27
CA LYS A 82 -22.60 4.48 -6.48
C LYS A 82 -22.35 6.00 -6.44
N GLY A 83 -21.25 6.45 -7.08
CA GLY A 83 -20.88 7.86 -7.18
C GLY A 83 -20.22 8.49 -5.95
N LYS A 84 -20.17 7.80 -4.81
CA LYS A 84 -19.63 8.30 -3.55
C LYS A 84 -18.38 7.51 -3.16
N ARG A 85 -17.35 8.17 -2.59
CA ARG A 85 -16.11 7.50 -2.15
C ARG A 85 -16.37 6.63 -0.92
N LEU A 86 -15.72 5.46 -0.84
CA LEU A 86 -15.90 4.48 0.24
C LEU A 86 -15.66 5.08 1.63
N TYR A 87 -14.60 5.85 1.82
CA TYR A 87 -14.34 6.51 3.12
C TYR A 87 -15.49 7.41 3.62
N LYS A 88 -16.36 7.92 2.71
CA LYS A 88 -17.55 8.70 3.10
C LYS A 88 -18.68 7.82 3.62
N TYR A 89 -18.74 6.55 3.19
CA TYR A 89 -19.67 5.56 3.76
C TYR A 89 -19.20 5.17 5.15
N ALA A 90 -17.90 4.86 5.32
CA ALA A 90 -17.30 4.55 6.62
C ALA A 90 -17.61 5.62 7.67
N ARG A 91 -17.31 6.89 7.37
CA ARG A 91 -17.58 8.01 8.28
C ARG A 91 -19.05 8.25 8.62
N GLN A 92 -19.98 7.67 7.87
CA GLN A 92 -21.41 7.76 8.09
C GLN A 92 -21.98 6.46 8.68
N GLU A 93 -21.10 5.52 9.04
CA GLU A 93 -21.48 4.20 9.56
C GLU A 93 -22.54 3.49 8.67
N LYS A 94 -22.44 3.71 7.36
CA LYS A 94 -23.35 3.14 6.40
C LYS A 94 -22.77 1.90 5.76
N ASP A 95 -23.52 0.83 5.79
CA ASP A 95 -23.18 -0.38 5.07
C ASP A 95 -23.08 -0.12 3.56
N VAL A 96 -22.03 -0.64 2.98
CA VAL A 96 -21.79 -0.62 1.55
C VAL A 96 -21.11 -1.91 1.12
N GLU A 97 -21.61 -2.51 0.08
CA GLU A 97 -20.96 -3.68 -0.53
C GLU A 97 -19.63 -3.25 -1.16
N LEU A 98 -18.54 -3.83 -0.65
CA LEU A 98 -17.21 -3.53 -1.13
C LEU A 98 -16.95 -4.26 -2.46
N PRO A 99 -16.45 -3.57 -3.50
CA PRO A 99 -16.21 -4.19 -4.79
C PRO A 99 -15.01 -5.13 -4.71
N ILE A 100 -15.12 -6.31 -5.29
CA ILE A 100 -13.99 -7.21 -5.51
C ILE A 100 -13.18 -6.66 -6.70
N ARG A 101 -11.87 -6.63 -6.57
CA ARG A 101 -10.93 -6.24 -7.62
C ARG A 101 -9.96 -7.37 -7.91
N TYR A 102 -9.59 -7.50 -9.18
CA TYR A 102 -8.51 -8.37 -9.61
C TYR A 102 -7.24 -7.52 -9.72
N VAL A 103 -6.21 -7.93 -9.02
CA VAL A 103 -4.92 -7.23 -8.97
C VAL A 103 -3.79 -8.24 -9.13
N ALA A 104 -2.62 -7.77 -9.61
CA ALA A 104 -1.44 -8.60 -9.71
C ALA A 104 -0.43 -8.21 -8.63
N VAL A 105 0.07 -9.21 -7.93
CA VAL A 105 1.18 -9.12 -6.98
C VAL A 105 2.36 -9.86 -7.61
N ASN A 106 3.27 -9.13 -8.26
CA ASN A 106 4.35 -9.75 -9.05
C ASN A 106 5.50 -10.25 -8.19
N ASN A 107 5.70 -9.61 -7.04
CA ASN A 107 6.70 -9.99 -6.06
C ASN A 107 6.16 -9.65 -4.67
N PHE A 108 6.25 -10.60 -3.74
CA PHE A 108 5.90 -10.39 -2.34
C PHE A 108 6.86 -11.20 -1.48
N LYS A 109 7.61 -10.52 -0.62
CA LYS A 109 8.64 -11.17 0.21
C LYS A 109 8.67 -10.60 1.61
N LEU A 110 8.93 -11.47 2.59
CA LEU A 110 9.36 -11.10 3.92
C LEU A 110 10.83 -10.66 3.86
N ILE A 111 11.14 -9.49 4.43
CA ILE A 111 12.53 -8.97 4.53
C ILE A 111 13.10 -9.34 5.90
N SER A 112 12.36 -9.05 6.96
CA SER A 112 12.76 -9.30 8.34
C SER A 112 11.54 -9.37 9.24
N TYR A 113 11.72 -9.93 10.42
CA TYR A 113 10.70 -9.95 11.48
C TYR A 113 11.37 -9.83 12.85
N GLU A 114 10.61 -9.33 13.82
CA GLU A 114 10.98 -9.25 15.23
C GLU A 114 9.71 -9.32 16.07
N GLY A 115 9.58 -10.38 16.89
CA GLY A 115 8.38 -10.62 17.69
C GLY A 115 7.13 -10.72 16.80
N ASN A 116 6.23 -9.75 16.92
CA ASN A 116 4.99 -9.67 16.14
C ASN A 116 5.05 -8.65 14.99
N LYS A 117 6.20 -8.02 14.75
CA LYS A 117 6.42 -7.11 13.64
C LYS A 117 7.11 -7.81 12.48
N ALA A 118 6.70 -7.50 11.27
CA ALA A 118 7.37 -7.98 10.06
C ALA A 118 7.48 -6.88 9.03
N LYS A 119 8.62 -6.87 8.32
CA LYS A 119 8.90 -5.98 7.20
C LYS A 119 8.85 -6.75 5.90
N PHE A 120 8.18 -6.18 4.91
CA PHE A 120 7.94 -6.78 3.62
C PHE A 120 8.35 -5.85 2.49
N ILE A 121 8.54 -6.45 1.31
CA ILE A 121 8.57 -5.77 0.02
C ILE A 121 7.57 -6.41 -0.92
N ALA A 122 6.82 -5.60 -1.67
CA ALA A 122 5.95 -6.10 -2.72
C ALA A 122 5.94 -5.19 -3.93
N THR A 123 5.98 -5.82 -5.14
CA THR A 123 5.73 -5.16 -6.42
C THR A 123 4.34 -5.54 -6.88
N VAL A 124 3.47 -4.55 -7.04
CA VAL A 124 2.04 -4.76 -7.26
C VAL A 124 1.52 -3.92 -8.41
N SER A 125 0.45 -4.37 -9.04
CA SER A 125 -0.25 -3.61 -10.07
C SER A 125 -0.94 -2.36 -9.52
N LYS A 126 -1.28 -1.43 -10.42
CA LYS A 126 -2.08 -0.26 -10.09
C LYS A 126 -3.41 -0.66 -9.45
N GLY A 127 -3.73 -0.01 -8.35
CA GLY A 127 -5.01 -0.25 -7.64
C GLY A 127 -4.95 -1.31 -6.56
N THR A 128 -3.81 -1.97 -6.36
CA THR A 128 -3.58 -2.88 -5.23
C THR A 128 -3.45 -2.08 -3.94
N TYR A 129 -4.07 -2.56 -2.88
CA TYR A 129 -3.99 -2.00 -1.52
C TYR A 129 -3.09 -2.85 -0.64
N ILE A 130 -1.99 -2.27 -0.17
CA ILE A 130 -1.05 -2.96 0.73
C ILE A 130 -1.73 -3.31 2.05
N ARG A 131 -2.63 -2.47 2.57
CA ARG A 131 -3.42 -2.76 3.77
C ARG A 131 -4.26 -4.03 3.61
N SER A 132 -4.98 -4.16 2.51
CA SER A 132 -5.75 -5.39 2.24
C SER A 132 -4.84 -6.61 2.06
N LEU A 133 -3.66 -6.45 1.44
CA LEU A 133 -2.71 -7.54 1.26
C LEU A 133 -2.24 -8.09 2.62
N ILE A 134 -1.98 -7.23 3.60
CA ILE A 134 -1.60 -7.63 4.96
C ILE A 134 -2.76 -8.26 5.73
N VAL A 135 -3.97 -7.71 5.59
CA VAL A 135 -5.18 -8.31 6.19
C VAL A 135 -5.40 -9.72 5.65
N ASP A 136 -5.28 -9.93 4.34
CA ASP A 136 -5.45 -11.24 3.71
C ASP A 136 -4.33 -12.20 4.14
N LEU A 137 -3.07 -11.73 4.25
CA LEU A 137 -1.94 -12.52 4.75
C LEU A 137 -2.17 -12.96 6.22
N ALA A 138 -2.53 -12.03 7.09
CA ALA A 138 -2.80 -12.33 8.49
C ALA A 138 -3.93 -13.35 8.65
N LYS A 139 -5.00 -13.19 7.86
CA LYS A 139 -6.11 -14.15 7.83
C LYS A 139 -5.65 -15.54 7.41
N SER A 140 -4.72 -15.65 6.45
CA SER A 140 -4.23 -16.95 5.97
C SER A 140 -3.43 -17.73 7.03
N ILE A 141 -2.87 -17.05 8.02
CA ILE A 141 -2.15 -17.64 9.15
C ILE A 141 -2.96 -17.66 10.46
N GLY A 142 -4.26 -17.33 10.37
CA GLY A 142 -5.22 -17.43 11.48
C GLY A 142 -5.14 -16.29 12.50
N THR A 143 -4.68 -15.09 12.10
CA THR A 143 -4.56 -13.92 12.98
C THR A 143 -5.10 -12.64 12.32
N LYS A 144 -4.95 -11.51 12.99
CA LYS A 144 -5.17 -10.15 12.48
C LYS A 144 -3.83 -9.44 12.31
N ALA A 145 -3.78 -8.44 11.44
CA ALA A 145 -2.65 -7.53 11.36
C ALA A 145 -3.05 -6.18 10.77
N VAL A 146 -2.30 -5.16 11.15
CA VAL A 146 -2.41 -3.79 10.63
C VAL A 146 -1.08 -3.37 10.02
N VAL A 147 -1.14 -2.44 9.08
CA VAL A 147 0.09 -1.87 8.51
C VAL A 147 0.56 -0.71 9.38
N SER A 148 1.82 -0.76 9.83
CA SER A 148 2.43 0.29 10.64
C SER A 148 3.22 1.31 9.83
N SER A 149 3.75 0.92 8.67
CA SER A 149 4.38 1.86 7.74
C SER A 149 4.23 1.40 6.29
N ILE A 150 4.11 2.37 5.36
CA ILE A 150 4.11 2.12 3.92
C ILE A 150 5.02 3.13 3.24
N ASN A 151 6.01 2.65 2.52
CA ASN A 151 6.94 3.46 1.75
C ASN A 151 6.96 2.99 0.29
N ARG A 152 6.40 3.76 -0.63
CA ARG A 152 6.51 3.48 -2.06
C ARG A 152 7.91 3.86 -2.53
N ILE A 153 8.65 2.88 -3.03
CA ILE A 153 10.04 3.03 -3.46
C ILE A 153 10.20 3.10 -4.97
N GLU A 154 9.20 2.58 -5.74
CA GLU A 154 9.24 2.63 -7.20
C GLU A 154 7.84 2.87 -7.79
N ILE A 155 7.81 3.52 -8.95
CA ILE A 155 6.64 3.69 -9.82
C ILE A 155 7.12 3.41 -11.25
N GLY A 156 6.74 2.24 -11.82
CA GLY A 156 7.29 1.79 -13.09
C GLY A 156 8.81 1.78 -13.05
N THR A 157 9.45 2.56 -13.92
CA THR A 157 10.91 2.71 -14.00
C THR A 157 11.48 3.76 -13.04
N LEU A 158 10.63 4.55 -12.38
CA LEU A 158 11.08 5.61 -11.46
C LEU A 158 11.40 5.03 -10.10
N ASN A 159 12.58 5.38 -9.55
CA ASN A 159 13.05 4.90 -8.26
C ASN A 159 13.26 6.06 -7.28
N LYS A 160 13.01 5.81 -5.99
CA LYS A 160 13.18 6.80 -4.92
C LYS A 160 14.58 7.38 -4.81
N ASN A 161 15.61 6.61 -5.22
CA ASN A 161 17.01 7.04 -5.15
C ASN A 161 17.34 8.16 -6.14
N ASN A 162 16.53 8.31 -7.19
CA ASN A 162 16.67 9.37 -8.19
C ASN A 162 15.67 10.53 -7.95
N ALA A 163 14.96 10.51 -6.82
CA ALA A 163 13.98 11.52 -6.46
C ALA A 163 14.57 12.59 -5.54
N ASN A 164 14.08 13.82 -5.70
CA ASN A 164 14.39 14.89 -4.76
C ASN A 164 13.68 14.66 -3.42
N VAL A 165 14.40 14.83 -2.32
CA VAL A 165 13.82 14.78 -0.97
C VAL A 165 13.28 16.17 -0.64
N ILE A 166 11.95 16.31 -0.61
CA ILE A 166 11.28 17.56 -0.28
C ILE A 166 10.86 17.53 1.18
N LYS A 167 11.42 18.44 1.99
CA LYS A 167 11.15 18.53 3.43
C LYS A 167 10.15 19.63 3.78
N ASN A 168 9.99 20.63 2.92
CA ASN A 168 9.07 21.75 3.10
C ASN A 168 8.62 22.34 1.74
N ILE A 169 7.63 23.25 1.78
CA ILE A 169 7.06 23.89 0.59
C ILE A 169 8.09 24.73 -0.17
N GLU A 170 8.97 25.43 0.53
CA GLU A 170 10.02 26.27 -0.11
C GLU A 170 11.00 25.43 -0.93
N GLN A 171 11.31 24.22 -0.48
CA GLN A 171 12.12 23.27 -1.27
C GLN A 171 11.37 22.79 -2.51
N LEU A 172 10.06 22.59 -2.42
CA LEU A 172 9.23 22.23 -3.57
C LEU A 172 9.31 23.31 -4.65
N GLU A 173 9.17 24.58 -4.29
CA GLU A 173 9.24 25.72 -5.23
C GLU A 173 10.59 25.82 -5.93
N ARG A 174 11.70 25.56 -5.22
CA ARG A 174 13.06 25.57 -5.79
C ARG A 174 13.36 24.37 -6.67
N THR A 175 12.69 23.24 -6.43
CA THR A 175 12.94 21.98 -7.16
C THR A 175 12.15 21.91 -8.46
N ILE A 176 11.05 22.67 -8.58
CA ILE A 176 10.26 22.82 -9.81
C ILE A 176 10.89 23.93 -10.69
N THR A 177 12.14 23.81 -11.03
CA THR A 177 12.69 24.57 -12.16
C THR A 177 12.43 23.71 -13.40
N PRO A 178 11.56 24.13 -14.34
CA PRO A 178 11.40 23.40 -15.59
C PRO A 178 12.69 23.54 -16.37
N GLU A 179 13.44 22.48 -16.53
CA GLU A 179 14.41 22.42 -17.63
C GLU A 179 13.59 22.56 -18.92
N PRO A 180 13.98 23.44 -19.84
CA PRO A 180 13.33 23.54 -21.13
C PRO A 180 13.49 22.18 -21.81
N LEU A 181 12.37 21.52 -22.09
CA LEU A 181 12.36 20.38 -22.99
C LEU A 181 12.54 20.96 -24.38
N ASP A 182 13.72 20.78 -24.94
CA ASP A 182 13.97 20.98 -26.36
C ASP A 182 13.14 19.94 -27.15
N TRP A 183 12.14 20.43 -27.87
CA TRP A 183 11.28 19.64 -28.76
C TRP A 183 11.89 19.63 -30.20
#